data_2c2b59ede46ae728cdff4aeb7768bd11
#
_entry.id   2c2b59ede46ae728cdff4aeb7768bd11
#
_cell.length_a   1.000
_cell.length_b   1.000
_cell.length_c   1.000
_cell.angle_alpha   90.00
_cell.angle_beta   90.00
_cell.angle_gamma   90.00
#
_symmetry.space_group_name_H-M   'P 1'
#
loop_
_entity.id
_entity.type
_entity.pdbx_description
1 polymer ?
#
loop_
_entity_poly.entity_id
_entity_poly.type
_entity_poly.pdbx_seq_one_letter_code
_entity_poly.pdbx_strand_id
1 'polypeptide(L)'
;APSDGPIGLVMVPTRELATQIHSDIKDFKAATGIISACIYGGAEMSAQIADLKRGAHIVVCTPGRMIEVLAMNKGRVTNLKRVTFLVIDEADRMFDLGFEQQIIKIVNNVRPDRQTVMFSATFP
;
A
#
# COMPACT_ATOMS: atom_id res chain seq x y z
N ALA A 1 16.72 1.93 -5.76
CA ALA A 1 15.97 1.47 -6.93
C ALA A 1 14.57 1.00 -6.50
N PRO A 2 13.55 1.06 -7.37
CA PRO A 2 12.21 0.62 -7.00
C PRO A 2 12.14 -0.84 -6.54
N SER A 3 13.06 -1.69 -7.00
CA SER A 3 13.15 -3.08 -6.56
C SER A 3 13.60 -3.24 -5.11
N ASP A 4 14.12 -2.19 -4.48
CA ASP A 4 14.51 -2.20 -3.07
C ASP A 4 13.32 -1.96 -2.12
N GLY A 5 12.13 -1.85 -2.66
CA GLY A 5 10.90 -1.57 -1.93
C GLY A 5 10.38 -0.16 -2.24
N PRO A 6 9.10 0.09 -1.98
CA PRO A 6 8.48 1.38 -2.29
C PRO A 6 8.95 2.49 -1.34
N ILE A 7 8.78 3.73 -1.79
CA ILE A 7 8.98 4.93 -0.97
C ILE A 7 7.67 5.48 -0.45
N GLY A 8 6.55 5.13 -1.10
CA GLY A 8 5.21 5.52 -0.69
C GLY A 8 4.31 4.32 -0.50
N LEU A 9 3.49 4.35 0.54
CA LEU A 9 2.49 3.34 0.82
C LEU A 9 1.16 4.01 1.08
N VAL A 10 0.11 3.57 0.37
CA VAL A 10 -1.25 4.06 0.55
C VAL A 10 -2.12 2.88 0.98
N MET A 11 -2.73 2.97 2.15
CA MET A 11 -3.67 1.97 2.66
C MET A 11 -5.09 2.47 2.53
N VAL A 12 -5.96 1.61 2.01
CA VAL A 12 -7.38 1.91 1.79
C VAL A 12 -8.23 0.71 2.21
N PRO A 13 -9.53 0.91 2.51
CA PRO A 13 -10.37 -0.17 3.03
C PRO A 13 -10.85 -1.17 1.99
N THR A 14 -10.95 -0.78 0.72
CA THR A 14 -11.61 -1.61 -0.29
C THR A 14 -10.76 -1.76 -1.54
N ARG A 15 -10.93 -2.89 -2.21
CA ARG A 15 -10.36 -3.17 -3.51
C ARG A 15 -10.72 -2.10 -4.55
N GLU A 16 -11.97 -1.66 -4.54
CA GLU A 16 -12.47 -0.66 -5.49
C GLU A 16 -11.72 0.67 -5.33
N LEU A 17 -11.52 1.10 -4.09
CA LEU A 17 -10.78 2.33 -3.83
C LEU A 17 -9.30 2.16 -4.17
N ALA A 18 -8.73 1.00 -3.85
CA ALA A 18 -7.33 0.72 -4.19
C ALA A 18 -7.09 0.79 -5.71
N THR A 19 -7.96 0.16 -6.48
CA THR A 19 -7.83 0.15 -7.95
C THR A 19 -8.06 1.54 -8.54
N GLN A 20 -8.96 2.34 -7.98
CA GLN A 20 -9.21 3.71 -8.43
C GLN A 20 -7.98 4.59 -8.20
N ILE A 21 -7.41 4.56 -7.01
CA ILE A 21 -6.22 5.36 -6.69
C ILE A 21 -5.03 4.91 -7.55
N HIS A 22 -4.86 3.62 -7.72
CA HIS A 22 -3.80 3.07 -8.57
C HIS A 22 -3.95 3.54 -10.00
N SER A 23 -5.17 3.54 -10.54
CA SER A 23 -5.47 4.05 -11.88
C SER A 23 -5.11 5.53 -12.01
N ASP A 24 -5.47 6.33 -11.01
CA ASP A 24 -5.15 7.76 -10.99
C ASP A 24 -3.64 7.99 -11.00
N ILE A 25 -2.88 7.20 -10.24
CA ILE A 25 -1.42 7.31 -10.21
C ILE A 25 -0.83 6.93 -11.57
N LYS A 26 -1.36 5.89 -12.21
CA LYS A 26 -0.89 5.44 -13.52
C LYS A 26 -1.05 6.53 -14.59
N ASP A 27 -2.08 7.36 -14.48
CA ASP A 27 -2.30 8.46 -15.41
C ASP A 27 -1.17 9.49 -15.39
N PHE A 28 -0.42 9.57 -14.29
CA PHE A 28 0.72 10.48 -14.16
C PHE A 28 2.06 9.84 -14.52
N LYS A 29 2.09 8.56 -14.85
CA LYS A 29 3.35 7.85 -15.12
C LYS A 29 4.16 8.49 -16.24
N ALA A 30 3.50 8.88 -17.33
CA ALA A 30 4.16 9.45 -18.49
C ALA A 30 4.89 10.76 -18.16
N ALA A 31 4.33 11.56 -17.24
CA ALA A 31 4.91 12.84 -16.84
C ALA A 31 5.95 12.71 -15.74
N THR A 32 5.83 11.71 -14.86
CA THR A 32 6.62 11.62 -13.63
C THR A 32 7.57 10.44 -13.59
N GLY A 33 7.33 9.40 -14.38
CA GLY A 33 8.08 8.14 -14.31
C GLY A 33 7.76 7.30 -13.08
N ILE A 34 6.79 7.68 -12.26
CA ILE A 34 6.42 6.96 -11.05
C ILE A 34 5.70 5.67 -11.41
N ILE A 35 6.18 4.56 -10.87
CA ILE A 35 5.59 3.23 -11.05
C ILE A 35 4.85 2.88 -9.77
N SER A 36 3.59 2.44 -9.90
CA SER A 36 2.79 1.99 -8.78
C SER A 36 2.38 0.54 -8.93
N ALA A 37 2.13 -0.11 -7.79
CA ALA A 37 1.57 -1.45 -7.73
C ALA A 37 0.33 -1.42 -6.84
N CYS A 38 -0.62 -2.33 -7.10
CA CYS A 38 -1.88 -2.40 -6.36
C CYS A 38 -2.01 -3.79 -5.74
N ILE A 39 -2.16 -3.84 -4.42
CA ILE A 39 -2.15 -5.08 -3.64
C ILE A 39 -3.46 -5.19 -2.87
N TYR A 40 -4.31 -6.13 -3.24
CA TYR A 40 -5.62 -6.28 -2.60
C TYR A 40 -6.09 -7.73 -2.65
N GLY A 41 -6.97 -8.10 -1.71
CA GLY A 41 -7.55 -9.42 -1.62
C GLY A 41 -8.66 -9.67 -2.63
N GLY A 42 -9.05 -10.94 -2.81
CA GLY A 42 -10.13 -11.30 -3.71
C GLY A 42 -9.72 -11.40 -5.19
N ALA A 43 -8.45 -11.24 -5.49
CA ALA A 43 -7.90 -11.36 -6.83
C ALA A 43 -6.67 -12.26 -6.80
N GLU A 44 -6.20 -12.65 -7.99
CA GLU A 44 -5.02 -13.50 -8.06
C GLU A 44 -3.78 -12.80 -7.55
N MET A 45 -3.05 -13.48 -6.67
CA MET A 45 -1.89 -12.92 -5.99
C MET A 45 -0.65 -12.87 -6.88
N SER A 46 -0.50 -13.83 -7.81
CA SER A 46 0.73 -13.97 -8.58
C SER A 46 1.08 -12.74 -9.42
N ALA A 47 0.08 -12.11 -10.04
CA ALA A 47 0.30 -10.89 -10.82
C ALA A 47 0.73 -9.73 -9.94
N GLN A 48 0.13 -9.62 -8.75
CA GLN A 48 0.48 -8.58 -7.78
C GLN A 48 1.91 -8.75 -7.27
N ILE A 49 2.31 -9.98 -6.97
CA ILE A 49 3.69 -10.29 -6.56
C ILE A 49 4.68 -9.96 -7.67
N ALA A 50 4.35 -10.30 -8.91
CA ALA A 50 5.20 -9.98 -10.05
C ALA A 50 5.43 -8.48 -10.20
N ASP A 51 4.38 -7.67 -10.00
CA ASP A 51 4.50 -6.21 -10.03
C ASP A 51 5.44 -5.69 -8.93
N LEU A 52 5.33 -6.24 -7.73
CA LEU A 52 6.22 -5.87 -6.63
C LEU A 52 7.68 -6.25 -6.92
N LYS A 53 7.90 -7.42 -7.50
CA LYS A 53 9.27 -7.88 -7.84
C LYS A 53 9.89 -7.06 -8.96
N ARG A 54 9.10 -6.58 -9.91
CA ARG A 54 9.59 -5.65 -10.93
C ARG A 54 10.00 -4.31 -10.33
N GLY A 55 9.42 -3.96 -9.18
CA GLY A 55 9.68 -2.74 -8.47
C GLY A 55 8.60 -1.69 -8.66
N ALA A 56 8.27 -1.02 -7.56
CA ALA A 56 7.30 0.07 -7.54
C ALA A 56 7.79 1.15 -6.61
N HIS A 57 7.51 2.40 -6.97
CA HIS A 57 7.78 3.55 -6.10
C HIS A 57 6.67 3.71 -5.06
N ILE A 58 5.43 3.44 -5.46
CA ILE A 58 4.25 3.58 -4.61
C ILE A 58 3.47 2.28 -4.65
N VAL A 59 3.05 1.81 -3.48
CA VAL A 59 2.14 0.66 -3.36
C VAL A 59 0.82 1.15 -2.78
N VAL A 60 -0.28 0.86 -3.48
CA VAL A 60 -1.65 1.08 -3.00
C VAL A 60 -2.19 -0.27 -2.57
N CYS A 61 -2.67 -0.38 -1.35
CA CYS A 61 -3.02 -1.70 -0.80
C CYS A 61 -4.25 -1.67 0.10
N THR A 62 -4.86 -2.84 0.24
CA THR A 62 -5.77 -3.14 1.36
C THR A 62 -4.97 -3.88 2.44
N PRO A 63 -5.29 -3.65 3.74
CA PRO A 63 -4.41 -4.12 4.81
C PRO A 63 -4.16 -5.63 4.84
N GLY A 64 -5.19 -6.45 4.70
CA GLY A 64 -5.05 -7.91 4.84
C GLY A 64 -4.10 -8.53 3.83
N ARG A 65 -4.25 -8.19 2.55
CA ARG A 65 -3.38 -8.70 1.49
C ARG A 65 -1.96 -8.18 1.65
N MET A 66 -1.81 -6.92 2.10
CA MET A 66 -0.48 -6.36 2.31
C MET A 66 0.29 -7.13 3.38
N ILE A 67 -0.36 -7.51 4.47
CA ILE A 67 0.26 -8.33 5.52
C ILE A 67 0.71 -9.68 4.96
N GLU A 68 -0.14 -10.34 4.16
CA GLU A 68 0.21 -11.60 3.52
C GLU A 68 1.48 -11.46 2.68
N VAL A 69 1.54 -10.42 1.86
CA VAL A 69 2.68 -10.19 0.96
C VAL A 69 3.95 -9.88 1.74
N LEU A 70 3.86 -9.10 2.81
CA LEU A 70 5.01 -8.79 3.65
C LEU A 70 5.61 -10.04 4.32
N ALA A 71 4.79 -11.02 4.63
CA ALA A 71 5.23 -12.27 5.24
C ALA A 71 5.74 -13.30 4.24
N MET A 72 5.40 -13.15 2.95
CA MET A 72 5.73 -14.15 1.94
C MET A 72 7.24 -14.24 1.71
N ASN A 73 7.68 -15.46 1.44
CA ASN A 73 9.07 -15.76 1.11
C ASN A 73 10.04 -15.14 2.12
N LYS A 74 9.69 -15.25 3.40
CA LYS A 74 10.50 -14.74 4.54
C LYS A 74 10.76 -13.23 4.41
N GLY A 75 9.78 -12.49 3.93
CA GLY A 75 9.90 -11.04 3.77
C GLY A 75 10.71 -10.58 2.55
N ARG A 76 10.93 -11.47 1.59
CA ARG A 76 11.79 -11.17 0.43
C ARG A 76 11.03 -10.62 -0.78
N VAL A 77 9.69 -10.69 -0.78
CA VAL A 77 8.91 -10.16 -1.90
C VAL A 77 8.99 -8.64 -1.92
N THR A 78 8.78 -8.02 -0.78
CA THR A 78 8.91 -6.58 -0.61
C THR A 78 9.13 -6.26 0.87
N ASN A 79 9.51 -5.02 1.14
CA ASN A 79 9.65 -4.52 2.50
C ASN A 79 9.27 -3.04 2.54
N LEU A 80 9.04 -2.51 3.73
CA LEU A 80 8.62 -1.13 3.94
C LEU A 80 9.71 -0.26 4.54
N LYS A 81 10.96 -0.70 4.48
CA LYS A 81 12.09 0.00 5.11
C LYS A 81 12.40 1.34 4.45
N ARG A 82 12.05 1.49 3.17
CA ARG A 82 12.28 2.72 2.42
C ARG A 82 11.08 3.67 2.43
N VAL A 83 9.96 3.24 3.00
CA VAL A 83 8.75 4.06 3.00
C VAL A 83 8.96 5.29 3.88
N THR A 84 8.97 6.45 3.24
CA THR A 84 9.06 7.76 3.90
C THR A 84 7.75 8.52 3.82
N PHE A 85 6.81 8.07 3.01
CA PHE A 85 5.50 8.68 2.85
C PHE A 85 4.41 7.62 3.00
N LEU A 86 3.60 7.76 4.05
CA LEU A 86 2.54 6.82 4.39
C LEU A 86 1.20 7.55 4.39
N VAL A 87 0.25 7.03 3.61
CA VAL A 87 -1.11 7.56 3.54
C VAL A 87 -2.08 6.49 4.04
N ILE A 88 -2.95 6.86 4.97
CA ILE A 88 -4.04 6.01 5.45
C ILE A 88 -5.33 6.73 5.10
N ASP A 89 -5.99 6.29 4.04
CA ASP A 89 -7.19 6.92 3.51
C ASP A 89 -8.44 6.19 4.00
N GLU A 90 -9.46 6.94 4.37
CA GLU A 90 -10.67 6.42 5.02
C GLU A 90 -10.34 5.60 6.27
N ALA A 91 -9.50 6.14 7.12
CA ALA A 91 -9.01 5.46 8.31
C ALA A 91 -10.15 5.03 9.25
N ASP A 92 -11.15 5.89 9.44
CA ASP A 92 -12.32 5.60 10.25
C ASP A 92 -13.09 4.39 9.73
N ARG A 93 -13.24 4.27 8.41
CA ARG A 93 -13.91 3.13 7.79
C ARG A 93 -13.11 1.84 8.00
N MET A 94 -11.79 1.90 7.90
CA MET A 94 -10.96 0.72 8.16
C MET A 94 -11.09 0.28 9.62
N PHE A 95 -11.13 1.21 10.56
CA PHE A 95 -11.34 0.88 11.97
C PHE A 95 -12.73 0.28 12.20
N ASP A 96 -13.76 0.83 11.58
CA ASP A 96 -15.11 0.29 11.68
C ASP A 96 -15.24 -1.11 11.08
N LEU A 97 -14.45 -1.42 10.05
CA LEU A 97 -14.40 -2.75 9.44
C LEU A 97 -13.51 -3.73 10.22
N GLY A 98 -12.88 -3.30 11.30
CA GLY A 98 -12.07 -4.16 12.13
C GLY A 98 -10.63 -4.33 11.67
N PHE A 99 -10.11 -3.43 10.84
CA PHE A 99 -8.75 -3.53 10.30
C PHE A 99 -7.67 -2.88 11.16
N GLU A 100 -8.03 -2.42 12.37
CA GLU A 100 -7.10 -1.68 13.22
C GLU A 100 -5.81 -2.44 13.49
N GLN A 101 -5.90 -3.72 13.85
CA GLN A 101 -4.73 -4.53 14.15
C GLN A 101 -3.82 -4.72 12.94
N GLN A 102 -4.42 -4.90 11.77
CA GLN A 102 -3.65 -5.03 10.54
C GLN A 102 -2.93 -3.74 10.18
N ILE A 103 -3.59 -2.60 10.35
CA ILE A 103 -2.97 -1.29 10.10
C ILE A 103 -1.78 -1.09 11.03
N ILE A 104 -1.93 -1.37 12.33
CA ILE A 104 -0.86 -1.24 13.31
C ILE A 104 0.33 -2.13 12.91
N LYS A 105 0.04 -3.37 12.50
CA LYS A 105 1.08 -4.31 12.10
C LYS A 105 1.86 -3.81 10.90
N ILE A 106 1.19 -3.23 9.91
CA ILE A 106 1.84 -2.66 8.73
C ILE A 106 2.67 -1.44 9.12
N VAL A 107 2.11 -0.51 9.90
CA VAL A 107 2.78 0.72 10.32
C VAL A 107 4.05 0.40 11.09
N ASN A 108 4.04 -0.66 11.90
CA ASN A 108 5.22 -1.08 12.67
C ASN A 108 6.37 -1.57 11.77
N ASN A 109 6.09 -1.89 10.51
CA ASN A 109 7.11 -2.26 9.53
C ASN A 109 7.66 -1.08 8.74
N VAL A 110 7.04 0.10 8.88
CA VAL A 110 7.48 1.32 8.21
C VAL A 110 8.52 2.01 9.10
N ARG A 111 9.52 2.63 8.46
CA ARG A 111 10.55 3.35 9.21
C ARG A 111 9.91 4.46 10.06
N PRO A 112 10.45 4.75 11.28
CA PRO A 112 9.92 5.83 12.12
C PRO A 112 10.07 7.21 11.50
N ASP A 113 11.15 7.42 10.76
CA ASP A 113 11.43 8.67 10.06
C ASP A 113 10.61 8.72 8.77
N ARG A 114 9.39 9.25 8.88
CA ARG A 114 8.44 9.27 7.77
C ARG A 114 7.46 10.41 7.92
N GLN A 115 6.81 10.78 6.82
CA GLN A 115 5.63 11.62 6.82
C GLN A 115 4.39 10.72 6.75
N THR A 116 3.46 10.90 7.67
CA THR A 116 2.20 10.15 7.70
C THR A 116 1.04 11.10 7.52
N VAL A 117 0.16 10.78 6.57
CA VAL A 117 -1.07 11.53 6.33
C VAL A 117 -2.25 10.60 6.51
N MET A 118 -3.20 10.99 7.34
CA MET A 118 -4.38 10.21 7.64
C MET A 118 -5.61 10.99 7.21
N PHE A 119 -6.43 10.40 6.34
CA PHE A 119 -7.69 10.98 5.91
C PHE A 119 -8.86 10.22 6.50
N SER A 120 -9.88 10.95 6.90
CA SER A 120 -11.15 10.38 7.37
C SER A 120 -12.28 11.03 6.59
N ALA A 121 -13.23 10.22 6.17
CA ALA A 121 -14.39 10.68 5.40
C ALA A 121 -15.54 11.12 6.30
N THR A 122 -15.34 11.18 7.60
CA THR A 122 -16.40 11.50 8.56
C THR A 122 -16.63 13.00 8.59
N PHE A 123 -17.61 13.44 7.85
CA PHE A 123 -18.08 14.82 7.93
C PHE A 123 -19.40 14.84 8.68
N PRO A 124 -19.56 15.77 9.62
CA PRO A 124 -20.84 15.95 10.28
C PRO A 124 -21.91 16.37 9.30
#